data_55a9ff28fa3fe46145fbc1f8fdd7ba6a
#
_entry.id   55a9ff28fa3fe46145fbc1f8fdd7ba6a
#
_cell.length_a   1.000
_cell.length_b   1.000
_cell.length_c   1.000
_cell.angle_alpha   90.00
_cell.angle_beta   90.00
_cell.angle_gamma   90.00
#
_symmetry.space_group_name_H-M   'P 1'
#
loop_
_entity.id
_entity.type
_entity.pdbx_description
1 polymer ?
#
loop_
_entity_poly.entity_id
_entity_poly.type
_entity_poly.pdbx_seq_one_letter_code
_entity_poly.pdbx_strand_id
1 'polypeptide(L)'
;MKIEVLFPEFCNLYGDISNIDYLKKCVPEAEVIYTAIDNEPAFLTQNVNLIYLGPLTERKQEIVIEKLMPYKEKIQELINNNTPFLFTGNAIEVLGKYIENEDGTSIDGLGIFEVCAKRNMMHRFNCLYMGQYDNIEIIGFKSQFTMPVSYTHLTLPTTSRV
;
A
#
# COMPACT_ATOMS: atom_id res chain seq x y z
N MET A 1 12.58 8.78 15.52
CA MET A 1 12.02 8.27 14.26
C MET A 1 10.62 8.81 14.09
N LYS A 2 10.25 9.30 12.87
CA LYS A 2 8.89 9.78 12.57
C LYS A 2 8.21 8.83 11.59
N ILE A 3 6.99 8.41 11.93
CA ILE A 3 6.15 7.56 11.10
C ILE A 3 4.92 8.38 10.70
N GLU A 4 4.68 8.54 9.41
CA GLU A 4 3.45 9.16 8.93
C GLU A 4 2.46 8.07 8.53
N VAL A 5 1.25 8.16 9.09
CA VAL A 5 0.10 7.31 8.77
C VAL A 5 -0.86 8.12 7.93
N LEU A 6 -0.98 7.76 6.66
CA LEU A 6 -1.85 8.45 5.71
C LEU A 6 -3.30 7.96 5.86
N PHE A 7 -4.21 8.91 6.03
CA PHE A 7 -5.66 8.77 5.91
C PHE A 7 -6.24 7.60 6.74
N PRO A 8 -5.96 7.50 8.05
CA PRO A 8 -6.35 6.37 8.89
C PRO A 8 -7.88 6.15 8.92
N GLU A 9 -8.68 7.18 8.70
CA GLU A 9 -10.14 7.10 8.62
C GLU A 9 -10.62 6.41 7.32
N PHE A 10 -9.76 6.34 6.30
CA PHE A 10 -10.01 5.66 5.03
C PHE A 10 -9.30 4.30 4.96
N CYS A 11 -8.10 4.21 5.52
CA CYS A 11 -7.12 3.17 5.27
C CYS A 11 -6.90 2.29 6.50
N ASN A 12 -7.98 1.70 7.00
CA ASN A 12 -7.95 0.84 8.20
C ASN A 12 -8.93 -0.33 8.07
N LEU A 13 -8.98 -1.00 6.91
CA LEU A 13 -9.78 -2.21 6.79
C LEU A 13 -9.22 -3.30 7.71
N TYR A 14 -10.15 -3.99 8.38
CA TYR A 14 -9.83 -5.11 9.28
C TYR A 14 -8.94 -4.74 10.49
N GLY A 15 -8.83 -3.45 10.83
CA GLY A 15 -8.01 -3.00 11.96
C GLY A 15 -6.52 -2.98 11.64
N ASP A 16 -6.15 -2.78 10.38
CA ASP A 16 -4.77 -2.83 9.89
C ASP A 16 -3.84 -1.78 10.56
N ILE A 17 -4.42 -0.71 11.14
CA ILE A 17 -3.70 0.28 11.95
C ILE A 17 -2.93 -0.36 13.13
N SER A 18 -3.30 -1.58 13.54
CA SER A 18 -2.57 -2.34 14.56
C SER A 18 -1.12 -2.59 14.20
N ASN A 19 -0.75 -2.54 12.91
CA ASN A 19 0.64 -2.57 12.47
C ASN A 19 1.43 -1.38 13.04
N ILE A 20 0.81 -0.21 13.09
CA ILE A 20 1.43 1.00 13.67
C ILE A 20 1.53 0.89 15.18
N ASP A 21 0.51 0.34 15.85
CA ASP A 21 0.55 0.09 17.30
C ASP A 21 1.67 -0.90 17.65
N TYR A 22 1.87 -1.91 16.82
CA TYR A 22 2.97 -2.86 16.98
C TYR A 22 4.34 -2.18 16.77
N LEU A 23 4.50 -1.38 15.71
CA LEU A 23 5.73 -0.62 15.46
C LEU A 23 6.05 0.33 16.62
N LYS A 24 5.05 1.00 17.18
CA LYS A 24 5.23 1.84 18.38
C LYS A 24 5.70 1.07 19.59
N LYS A 25 5.27 -0.17 19.76
CA LYS A 25 5.77 -1.04 20.86
C LYS A 25 7.22 -1.44 20.63
N CYS A 26 7.61 -1.68 19.38
CA CYS A 26 8.99 -2.03 19.02
C CYS A 26 9.94 -0.83 19.12
N VAL A 27 9.44 0.38 18.82
CA VAL A 27 10.20 1.65 18.81
C VAL A 27 9.43 2.69 19.61
N PRO A 28 9.44 2.63 20.96
CA PRO A 28 8.60 3.49 21.82
C PRO A 28 8.85 4.99 21.64
N GLU A 29 10.05 5.37 21.23
CA GLU A 29 10.43 6.76 20.96
C GLU A 29 9.96 7.27 19.57
N ALA A 30 9.32 6.43 18.76
CA ALA A 30 8.79 6.86 17.47
C ALA A 30 7.62 7.82 17.64
N GLU A 31 7.73 8.97 16.99
CA GLU A 31 6.64 9.93 16.82
C GLU A 31 5.76 9.45 15.66
N VAL A 32 4.45 9.31 15.90
CA VAL A 32 3.47 8.94 14.88
C VAL A 32 2.61 10.15 14.53
N ILE A 33 2.61 10.50 13.27
CA ILE A 33 1.82 11.58 12.69
C ILE A 33 0.65 10.96 11.93
N TYR A 34 -0.57 11.29 12.29
CA TYR A 34 -1.78 10.86 11.59
C TYR A 34 -2.25 11.99 10.68
N THR A 35 -2.18 11.78 9.38
CA THR A 35 -2.62 12.75 8.37
C THR A 35 -4.03 12.38 7.91
N ALA A 36 -5.03 13.20 8.24
CA ALA A 36 -6.39 13.02 7.76
C ALA A 36 -6.51 13.35 6.25
N ILE A 37 -7.56 12.82 5.59
CA ILE A 37 -7.73 12.97 4.13
C ILE A 37 -7.83 14.43 3.68
N ASP A 38 -8.37 15.31 4.53
CA ASP A 38 -8.52 16.73 4.22
C ASP A 38 -7.22 17.54 4.43
N ASN A 39 -6.23 16.94 5.09
CA ASN A 39 -4.96 17.61 5.38
C ASN A 39 -3.92 17.34 4.29
N GLU A 40 -2.91 18.20 4.22
CA GLU A 40 -1.71 17.94 3.44
C GLU A 40 -0.83 16.89 4.12
N PRO A 41 -0.20 15.97 3.37
CA PRO A 41 0.75 15.03 3.91
C PRO A 41 1.93 15.70 4.62
N ALA A 42 2.30 15.18 5.78
CA ALA A 42 3.40 15.72 6.58
C ALA A 42 4.75 15.57 5.86
N PHE A 43 4.90 14.58 5.00
CA PHE A 43 6.13 14.37 4.21
C PHE A 43 6.45 15.52 3.26
N LEU A 44 5.52 16.46 3.03
CA LEU A 44 5.76 17.66 2.22
C LEU A 44 6.62 18.68 2.96
N THR A 45 6.48 18.77 4.27
CA THR A 45 7.08 19.82 5.10
C THR A 45 8.00 19.28 6.19
N GLN A 46 7.96 18.01 6.46
CA GLN A 46 8.74 17.34 7.51
C GLN A 46 9.54 16.17 6.96
N ASN A 47 10.65 15.87 7.60
CA ASN A 47 11.39 14.66 7.32
C ASN A 47 10.74 13.48 8.06
N VAL A 48 10.11 12.57 7.31
CA VAL A 48 9.51 11.34 7.80
C VAL A 48 10.40 10.14 7.48
N ASN A 49 10.44 9.16 8.40
CA ASN A 49 11.31 7.99 8.26
C ASN A 49 10.56 6.75 7.76
N LEU A 50 9.23 6.75 7.83
CA LEU A 50 8.36 5.70 7.31
C LEU A 50 7.01 6.31 6.95
N ILE A 51 6.48 5.95 5.79
CA ILE A 51 5.14 6.32 5.34
C ILE A 51 4.30 5.05 5.28
N TYR A 52 3.16 5.07 5.96
CA TYR A 52 2.23 3.96 6.05
C TYR A 52 0.89 4.30 5.40
N LEU A 53 0.37 3.36 4.60
CA LEU A 53 -0.98 3.38 4.05
C LEU A 53 -1.61 2.00 4.21
N GLY A 54 -2.70 1.92 4.95
CA GLY A 54 -3.45 0.68 5.17
C GLY A 54 -4.39 0.33 4.02
N PRO A 55 -5.03 -0.86 4.05
CA PRO A 55 -5.95 -1.30 3.03
C PRO A 55 -7.24 -0.48 3.03
N LEU A 56 -7.85 -0.36 1.84
CA LEU A 56 -9.01 0.48 1.57
C LEU A 56 -10.17 -0.30 0.96
N THR A 57 -11.38 0.27 1.04
CA THR A 57 -12.42 -0.12 0.10
C THR A 57 -12.12 0.46 -1.28
N GLU A 58 -12.63 -0.14 -2.33
CA GLU A 58 -12.38 0.25 -3.72
C GLU A 58 -12.75 1.73 -3.98
N ARG A 59 -13.89 2.18 -3.43
CA ARG A 59 -14.31 3.58 -3.53
C ARG A 59 -13.37 4.54 -2.81
N LYS A 60 -12.88 4.16 -1.63
CA LYS A 60 -11.92 4.98 -0.88
C LYS A 60 -10.55 5.00 -1.56
N GLN A 61 -10.17 3.90 -2.23
CA GLN A 61 -8.94 3.82 -2.99
C GLN A 61 -8.89 4.87 -4.10
N GLU A 62 -9.98 5.08 -4.82
CA GLU A 62 -10.10 6.12 -5.86
C GLU A 62 -9.87 7.52 -5.28
N ILE A 63 -10.54 7.84 -4.16
CA ILE A 63 -10.38 9.12 -3.46
C ILE A 63 -8.92 9.33 -3.02
N VAL A 64 -8.29 8.29 -2.49
CA VAL A 64 -6.89 8.36 -2.05
C VAL A 64 -5.93 8.55 -3.22
N ILE A 65 -6.18 7.90 -4.37
CA ILE A 65 -5.40 8.12 -5.59
C ILE A 65 -5.51 9.58 -6.02
N GLU A 66 -6.73 10.13 -6.12
CA GLU A 66 -6.95 11.54 -6.49
C GLU A 66 -6.24 12.48 -5.51
N LYS A 67 -6.31 12.20 -4.21
CA LYS A 67 -5.67 13.02 -3.17
C LYS A 67 -4.14 12.99 -3.25
N LEU A 68 -3.54 11.85 -3.60
CA LEU A 68 -2.09 11.69 -3.68
C LEU A 68 -1.51 12.08 -5.04
N MET A 69 -2.32 12.15 -6.09
CA MET A 69 -1.88 12.47 -7.45
C MET A 69 -1.05 13.78 -7.54
N PRO A 70 -1.45 14.89 -6.89
CA PRO A 70 -0.64 16.13 -6.89
C PRO A 70 0.75 15.97 -6.29
N TYR A 71 0.96 14.95 -5.47
CA TYR A 71 2.21 14.71 -4.74
C TYR A 71 3.06 13.58 -5.36
N LYS A 72 2.67 13.07 -6.52
CA LYS A 72 3.34 11.96 -7.21
C LYS A 72 4.85 12.13 -7.30
N GLU A 73 5.31 13.30 -7.76
CA GLU A 73 6.74 13.57 -7.94
C GLU A 73 7.49 13.54 -6.60
N LYS A 74 6.87 14.08 -5.54
CA LYS A 74 7.45 14.04 -4.20
C LYS A 74 7.51 12.63 -3.63
N ILE A 75 6.48 11.83 -3.85
CA ILE A 75 6.46 10.42 -3.45
C ILE A 75 7.57 9.65 -4.19
N GLN A 76 7.71 9.87 -5.49
CA GLN A 76 8.78 9.26 -6.28
C GLN A 76 10.18 9.67 -5.79
N GLU A 77 10.38 10.93 -5.45
CA GLU A 77 11.63 11.44 -4.86
C GLU A 77 11.94 10.72 -3.54
N LEU A 78 10.96 10.61 -2.64
CA LEU A 78 11.14 9.93 -1.35
C LEU A 78 11.49 8.46 -1.52
N ILE A 79 10.85 7.75 -2.45
CA ILE A 79 11.16 6.36 -2.77
C ILE A 79 12.60 6.24 -3.30
N ASN A 80 12.99 7.13 -4.22
CA ASN A 80 14.35 7.13 -4.79
C ASN A 80 15.41 7.45 -3.72
N ASN A 81 15.05 8.18 -2.68
CA ASN A 81 15.89 8.48 -1.52
C ASN A 81 15.84 7.40 -0.44
N ASN A 82 15.28 6.22 -0.76
CA ASN A 82 15.14 5.07 0.14
C ASN A 82 14.31 5.35 1.40
N THR A 83 13.37 6.30 1.36
CA THR A 83 12.37 6.42 2.42
C THR A 83 11.45 5.19 2.36
N PRO A 84 11.34 4.41 3.44
CA PRO A 84 10.46 3.25 3.47
C PRO A 84 8.98 3.62 3.33
N PHE A 85 8.26 2.88 2.46
CA PHE A 85 6.82 2.92 2.31
C PHE A 85 6.25 1.54 2.67
N LEU A 86 5.42 1.50 3.70
CA LEU A 86 4.69 0.29 4.08
C LEU A 86 3.23 0.45 3.66
N PHE A 87 2.91 -0.06 2.47
CA PHE A 87 1.57 -0.06 1.91
C PHE A 87 1.01 -1.48 1.97
N THR A 88 -0.06 -1.68 2.72
CA THR A 88 -0.62 -3.00 3.00
C THR A 88 -1.88 -3.28 2.18
N GLY A 89 -2.11 -4.56 1.90
CA GLY A 89 -3.25 -4.98 1.09
C GLY A 89 -3.31 -4.30 -0.27
N ASN A 90 -4.48 -3.80 -0.67
CA ASN A 90 -4.68 -3.12 -1.94
C ASN A 90 -4.14 -1.67 -1.98
N ALA A 91 -3.58 -1.17 -0.88
CA ALA A 91 -2.92 0.14 -0.89
C ALA A 91 -1.72 0.20 -1.85
N ILE A 92 -1.04 -0.92 -2.11
CA ILE A 92 0.07 -0.98 -3.08
C ILE A 92 -0.37 -0.59 -4.50
N GLU A 93 -1.62 -0.84 -4.86
CA GLU A 93 -2.18 -0.55 -6.18
C GLU A 93 -2.25 0.95 -6.47
N VAL A 94 -2.30 1.78 -5.41
CA VAL A 94 -2.26 3.26 -5.51
C VAL A 94 -0.98 3.72 -6.21
N LEU A 95 0.14 3.04 -5.98
CA LEU A 95 1.43 3.34 -6.59
C LEU A 95 1.59 2.77 -8.00
N GLY A 96 0.67 1.89 -8.42
CA GLY A 96 0.66 1.23 -9.71
C GLY A 96 0.27 2.16 -10.86
N LYS A 97 0.28 1.63 -12.09
CA LYS A 97 -0.11 2.35 -13.30
C LYS A 97 -1.60 2.57 -13.36
N TYR A 98 -2.36 1.50 -13.25
CA TYR A 98 -3.83 1.55 -13.34
C TYR A 98 -4.47 0.34 -12.65
N ILE A 99 -5.75 0.49 -12.35
CA ILE A 99 -6.64 -0.55 -11.85
C ILE A 99 -7.76 -0.73 -12.87
N GLU A 100 -7.87 -1.92 -13.46
CA GLU A 100 -8.93 -2.28 -14.41
C GLU A 100 -10.15 -2.79 -13.65
N ASN A 101 -11.31 -2.22 -13.92
CA ASN A 101 -12.60 -2.67 -13.41
C ASN A 101 -13.18 -3.81 -14.27
N GLU A 102 -14.17 -4.55 -13.73
CA GLU A 102 -14.84 -5.65 -14.43
C GLU A 102 -15.56 -5.22 -15.72
N ASP A 103 -16.01 -3.98 -15.79
CA ASP A 103 -16.67 -3.39 -16.96
C ASP A 103 -15.67 -2.91 -18.04
N GLY A 104 -14.38 -3.10 -17.82
CA GLY A 104 -13.32 -2.68 -18.73
C GLY A 104 -12.89 -1.21 -18.60
N THR A 105 -13.50 -0.45 -17.67
CA THR A 105 -12.99 0.88 -17.34
C THR A 105 -11.70 0.78 -16.51
N SER A 106 -10.88 1.81 -16.54
CA SER A 106 -9.64 1.86 -15.76
C SER A 106 -9.55 3.11 -14.92
N ILE A 107 -8.90 2.98 -13.78
CA ILE A 107 -8.57 4.05 -12.86
C ILE A 107 -7.05 4.19 -12.88
N ASP A 108 -6.54 5.35 -13.26
CA ASP A 108 -5.11 5.61 -13.24
C ASP A 108 -4.61 5.69 -11.80
N GLY A 109 -3.58 4.92 -11.47
CA GLY A 109 -2.82 5.06 -10.24
C GLY A 109 -1.74 6.14 -10.36
N LEU A 110 -0.86 6.24 -9.37
CA LEU A 110 0.23 7.21 -9.42
C LEU A 110 1.28 6.87 -10.49
N GLY A 111 1.28 5.64 -11.02
CA GLY A 111 2.21 5.21 -12.08
C GLY A 111 3.67 5.25 -11.67
N ILE A 112 3.97 5.01 -10.40
CA ILE A 112 5.33 4.97 -9.85
C ILE A 112 5.97 3.60 -10.15
N PHE A 113 5.18 2.54 -10.02
CA PHE A 113 5.60 1.17 -10.30
C PHE A 113 4.89 0.58 -11.52
N GLU A 114 5.58 -0.28 -12.25
CA GLU A 114 5.07 -1.05 -13.40
C GLU A 114 4.12 -2.18 -12.95
N VAL A 115 3.15 -1.84 -12.11
CA VAL A 115 2.14 -2.75 -11.56
C VAL A 115 0.77 -2.31 -12.05
N CYS A 116 -0.02 -3.26 -12.54
CA CYS A 116 -1.43 -3.06 -12.84
C CYS A 116 -2.25 -3.98 -11.96
N ALA A 117 -3.47 -3.60 -11.64
CA ALA A 117 -4.39 -4.44 -10.89
C ALA A 117 -5.66 -4.68 -11.71
N LYS A 118 -6.25 -5.86 -11.57
CA LYS A 118 -7.54 -6.17 -12.17
C LYS A 118 -8.52 -6.55 -11.07
N ARG A 119 -9.63 -5.81 -10.98
CA ARG A 119 -10.70 -6.07 -10.00
C ARG A 119 -11.58 -7.22 -10.46
N ASN A 120 -11.93 -8.11 -9.52
CA ASN A 120 -12.97 -9.11 -9.69
C ASN A 120 -13.81 -9.14 -8.41
N MET A 121 -14.83 -8.28 -8.37
CA MET A 121 -15.66 -8.07 -7.19
C MET A 121 -16.61 -9.25 -6.90
N MET A 122 -16.90 -10.07 -7.89
CA MET A 122 -17.77 -11.24 -7.75
C MET A 122 -17.03 -12.45 -7.17
N HIS A 123 -15.72 -12.48 -7.26
CA HIS A 123 -14.89 -13.60 -6.82
C HIS A 123 -13.74 -13.13 -5.93
N ARG A 124 -13.93 -13.30 -4.61
CA ARG A 124 -12.85 -13.09 -3.68
C ARG A 124 -11.82 -14.19 -3.81
N PHE A 125 -10.58 -13.80 -4.06
CA PHE A 125 -9.48 -14.73 -4.14
C PHE A 125 -8.93 -15.01 -2.74
N ASN A 126 -9.12 -16.24 -2.26
CA ASN A 126 -8.67 -16.69 -0.95
C ASN A 126 -7.69 -17.83 -1.13
N CYS A 127 -6.50 -17.72 -0.58
CA CYS A 127 -5.54 -18.81 -0.54
C CYS A 127 -4.59 -18.73 0.65
N LEU A 128 -4.06 -19.88 1.04
CA LEU A 128 -2.88 -19.93 1.89
C LEU A 128 -1.66 -19.56 1.03
N TYR A 129 -0.83 -18.71 1.56
CA TYR A 129 0.42 -18.31 0.96
C TYR A 129 1.57 -18.90 1.77
N MET A 130 2.48 -19.57 1.08
CA MET A 130 3.76 -19.98 1.65
C MET A 130 4.88 -19.34 0.85
N GLY A 131 5.76 -18.65 1.53
CA GLY A 131 6.91 -17.99 0.92
C GLY A 131 8.14 -18.11 1.79
N GLN A 132 9.26 -17.66 1.27
CA GLN A 132 10.52 -17.60 1.98
C GLN A 132 11.12 -16.21 1.80
N TYR A 133 11.56 -15.63 2.91
CA TYR A 133 12.35 -14.41 2.92
C TYR A 133 13.67 -14.71 3.61
N ASP A 134 14.77 -14.63 2.88
CA ASP A 134 16.08 -15.17 3.29
C ASP A 134 15.94 -16.64 3.72
N ASN A 135 16.20 -16.94 4.99
CA ASN A 135 16.08 -18.28 5.57
C ASN A 135 14.83 -18.45 6.45
N ILE A 136 13.88 -17.52 6.38
CA ILE A 136 12.64 -17.52 7.18
C ILE A 136 11.50 -17.98 6.30
N GLU A 137 10.83 -19.08 6.69
CA GLU A 137 9.57 -19.48 6.08
C GLU A 137 8.45 -18.55 6.57
N ILE A 138 7.67 -18.01 5.61
CA ILE A 138 6.53 -17.16 5.87
C ILE A 138 5.27 -17.90 5.43
N ILE A 139 4.33 -18.08 6.36
CA ILE A 139 3.00 -18.61 6.07
C ILE A 139 2.00 -17.51 6.33
N GLY A 140 1.13 -17.25 5.35
CA GLY A 140 0.11 -16.24 5.44
C GLY A 140 -1.19 -16.64 4.74
N PHE A 141 -2.21 -15.81 4.94
CA PHE A 141 -3.48 -15.93 4.25
C PHE A 141 -3.69 -14.72 3.35
N LYS A 142 -3.99 -15.00 2.08
CA LYS A 142 -4.30 -13.98 1.08
C LYS A 142 -5.80 -13.95 0.85
N SER A 143 -6.41 -12.77 0.98
CA SER A 143 -7.84 -12.54 0.71
C SER A 143 -8.00 -11.19 0.03
N GLN A 144 -8.35 -11.20 -1.25
CA GLN A 144 -8.43 -9.97 -2.04
C GLN A 144 -9.44 -10.11 -3.18
N PHE A 145 -9.91 -8.96 -3.68
CA PHE A 145 -10.77 -8.84 -4.87
C PHE A 145 -9.99 -8.41 -6.11
N THR A 146 -8.74 -7.99 -5.94
CA THR A 146 -7.89 -7.54 -7.03
C THR A 146 -6.69 -8.46 -7.18
N MET A 147 -6.23 -8.61 -8.42
CA MET A 147 -5.01 -9.34 -8.75
C MET A 147 -4.01 -8.35 -9.31
N PRO A 148 -3.05 -7.88 -8.50
CA PRO A 148 -1.94 -7.10 -9.03
C PRO A 148 -1.07 -7.96 -9.94
N VAL A 149 -0.77 -7.45 -11.12
CA VAL A 149 0.08 -8.08 -12.12
C VAL A 149 1.26 -7.16 -12.42
N SER A 150 2.47 -7.70 -12.32
CA SER A 150 3.68 -7.00 -12.76
C SER A 150 4.07 -7.52 -14.14
N TYR A 151 4.29 -6.62 -15.08
CA TYR A 151 4.83 -6.93 -16.40
C TYR A 151 6.36 -6.96 -16.43
N THR A 152 7.00 -6.44 -15.42
CA THR A 152 8.44 -6.54 -15.20
C THR A 152 8.68 -7.27 -13.91
N HIS A 153 9.68 -8.16 -13.88
CA HIS A 153 10.06 -8.93 -12.71
C HIS A 153 10.30 -8.02 -11.50
N LEU A 154 9.23 -7.68 -10.77
CA LEU A 154 9.37 -7.41 -9.36
C LEU A 154 9.75 -8.76 -8.76
N THR A 155 11.04 -8.97 -8.56
CA THR A 155 11.54 -10.07 -7.77
C THR A 155 11.19 -9.83 -6.30
N LEU A 156 9.90 -9.93 -5.99
CA LEU A 156 9.56 -10.47 -4.69
C LEU A 156 10.00 -11.93 -4.76
N PRO A 157 10.84 -12.42 -3.85
CA PRO A 157 11.22 -13.82 -3.84
C PRO A 157 9.99 -14.65 -3.44
N THR A 158 9.12 -14.91 -4.40
CA THR A 158 7.93 -15.72 -4.22
C THR A 158 8.03 -16.93 -5.11
N THR A 159 8.60 -17.99 -4.61
CA THR A 159 8.32 -19.31 -5.14
C THR A 159 6.93 -19.71 -4.65
N SER A 160 5.88 -19.37 -5.40
CA SER A 160 4.58 -19.98 -5.21
C SER A 160 4.67 -21.43 -5.69
N ARG A 161 4.65 -22.38 -4.78
CA ARG A 161 4.30 -23.76 -5.11
C ARG A 161 2.80 -23.95 -4.83
N VAL A 162 2.06 -24.22 -5.87
CA VAL A 162 0.69 -24.74 -5.82
C VAL A 162 0.76 -26.18 -5.34
#